data_1c6e24fb7168afc251f513ee193232b1
#
_entry.id   1c6e24fb7168afc251f513ee193232b1
#
_cell.length_a   1.000
_cell.length_b   1.000
_cell.length_c   1.000
_cell.angle_alpha   90.00
_cell.angle_beta   90.00
_cell.angle_gamma   90.00
#
_symmetry.space_group_name_H-M   'P 1'
#
loop_
_entity.id
_entity.type
_entity.pdbx_description
1 polymer ?
#
loop_
_entity_poly.entity_id
_entity_poly.type
_entity_poly.pdbx_seq_one_letter_code
_entity_poly.pdbx_strand_id
1 'polypeptide(L)' 'MADNEILSNQKTILQNQKTILENQAAIQKNQKSLDHILANQKEILGHQQEILANQKEILTAVKR' A
#
# COMPACT_ATOMS: atom_id res chain seq x y z
N MET A 1 -18.84 -34.08 25.74
CA MET A 1 -19.70 -34.85 24.86
C MET A 1 -19.74 -34.18 23.51
N ALA A 2 -20.35 -34.81 22.50
CA ALA A 2 -20.36 -34.28 21.12
C ALA A 2 -20.90 -32.86 21.03
N ASP A 3 -21.94 -32.51 21.81
CA ASP A 3 -22.52 -31.16 21.78
C ASP A 3 -21.52 -30.10 22.27
N ASN A 4 -20.72 -30.40 23.27
CA ASN A 4 -19.72 -29.49 23.78
C ASN A 4 -18.59 -29.30 22.77
N GLU A 5 -18.22 -30.36 22.07
CA GLU A 5 -17.20 -30.29 21.00
C GLU A 5 -17.70 -29.45 19.85
N ILE A 6 -18.95 -29.61 19.46
CA ILE A 6 -19.56 -28.82 18.38
C ILE A 6 -19.58 -27.34 18.76
N LEU A 7 -20.02 -27.02 19.98
CA LEU A 7 -20.03 -25.63 20.45
C LEU A 7 -18.64 -25.03 20.52
N SER A 8 -17.67 -25.81 21.00
CA SER A 8 -16.28 -25.37 21.06
C SER A 8 -15.73 -25.09 19.65
N ASN A 9 -16.01 -25.99 18.71
CA ASN A 9 -15.57 -25.82 17.33
C ASN A 9 -16.23 -24.62 16.68
N GLN A 10 -17.53 -24.39 16.93
CA GLN A 10 -18.23 -23.21 16.42
C GLN A 10 -17.62 -21.91 16.96
N LYS A 11 -17.29 -21.89 18.25
CA LYS A 11 -16.60 -20.74 18.85
C LYS A 11 -15.28 -20.44 18.16
N THR A 12 -14.50 -21.50 17.92
CA THR A 12 -13.20 -21.38 17.24
C THR A 12 -13.40 -20.84 15.82
N ILE A 13 -14.39 -21.35 15.10
CA ILE A 13 -14.69 -20.89 13.74
C ILE A 13 -15.05 -19.39 13.75
N LEU A 14 -15.89 -18.98 14.69
CA LEU A 14 -16.29 -17.56 14.80
C LEU A 14 -15.08 -16.65 15.09
N GLN A 15 -14.20 -17.11 16.00
CA GLN A 15 -12.98 -16.36 16.30
C GLN A 15 -12.05 -16.25 15.10
N ASN A 16 -11.93 -17.34 14.35
CA ASN A 16 -11.10 -17.37 13.15
C ASN A 16 -11.67 -16.44 12.08
N GLN A 17 -12.98 -16.43 11.91
CA GLN A 17 -13.64 -15.52 10.97
C GLN A 17 -13.41 -14.06 11.35
N LYS A 18 -13.47 -13.74 12.63
CA LYS A 18 -13.20 -12.40 13.12
C LYS A 18 -11.76 -11.98 12.81
N THR A 19 -10.82 -12.88 13.04
CA THR A 19 -9.40 -12.64 12.72
C THR A 19 -9.20 -12.42 11.24
N ILE A 20 -9.84 -13.21 10.40
CA ILE A 20 -9.78 -13.07 8.95
C ILE A 20 -10.30 -11.70 8.51
N LEU A 21 -11.43 -11.27 9.05
CA LEU A 21 -12.00 -9.96 8.73
C LEU A 21 -11.06 -8.82 9.14
N GLU A 22 -10.47 -8.93 10.33
CA GLU A 22 -9.49 -7.94 10.80
C GLU A 22 -8.28 -7.89 9.89
N ASN A 23 -7.78 -9.06 9.46
CA ASN A 23 -6.65 -9.15 8.55
C ASN A 23 -6.97 -8.55 7.19
N GLN A 24 -8.18 -8.81 6.68
CA GLN A 24 -8.62 -8.24 5.41
C GLN A 24 -8.69 -6.72 5.48
N ALA A 25 -9.17 -6.16 6.59
CA ALA A 25 -9.20 -4.72 6.78
C ALA A 25 -7.79 -4.12 6.80
N ALA A 26 -6.86 -4.81 7.47
CA ALA A 26 -5.46 -4.40 7.51
C ALA A 26 -4.83 -4.44 6.12
N ILE A 27 -5.11 -5.48 5.34
CA ILE A 27 -4.62 -5.63 3.97
C ILE A 27 -5.14 -4.48 3.10
N GLN A 28 -6.41 -4.16 3.19
CA GLN A 28 -7.00 -3.06 2.42
C GLN A 28 -6.35 -1.72 2.76
N LYS A 29 -6.10 -1.49 4.05
CA LYS A 29 -5.41 -0.28 4.50
C LYS A 29 -4.00 -0.20 3.95
N ASN A 30 -3.29 -1.33 3.96
CA ASN A 30 -1.93 -1.40 3.42
C ASN A 30 -1.93 -1.16 1.91
N GLN A 31 -2.91 -1.68 1.19
CA GLN A 31 -3.04 -1.44 -0.24
C GLN A 31 -3.23 0.03 -0.56
N LYS A 32 -4.03 0.75 0.23
CA LYS A 32 -4.19 2.20 0.07
C LYS A 32 -2.87 2.93 0.30
N SER A 33 -2.11 2.51 1.30
CA SER A 33 -0.79 3.10 1.57
C SER A 33 0.16 2.88 0.39
N LEU A 34 0.15 1.68 -0.19
CA LEU A 34 0.97 1.37 -1.37
C LEU A 34 0.56 2.23 -2.57
N ASP A 35 -0.73 2.46 -2.77
CA ASP A 35 -1.22 3.31 -3.85
C ASP A 35 -0.71 4.74 -3.68
N HIS A 36 -0.70 5.27 -2.46
CA HIS A 36 -0.14 6.58 -2.16
C HIS A 36 1.35 6.64 -2.44
N ILE A 37 2.09 5.61 -2.06
CA ILE A 37 3.52 5.52 -2.32
C ILE A 37 3.79 5.53 -3.82
N LEU A 38 3.05 4.75 -4.58
CA LEU A 38 3.19 4.70 -6.04
C LEU A 38 2.90 6.06 -6.68
N ALA A 39 1.86 6.75 -6.22
CA ALA A 39 1.51 8.08 -6.72
C ALA A 39 2.63 9.08 -6.41
N ASN A 40 3.18 9.02 -5.20
CA ASN A 40 4.30 9.89 -4.80
C ASN A 40 5.54 9.62 -5.63
N GLN A 41 5.85 8.36 -5.90
CA GLN A 41 6.99 8.00 -6.73
C GLN A 41 6.84 8.53 -8.15
N LYS A 42 5.64 8.49 -8.68
CA LYS A 42 5.35 9.02 -10.01
C LYS A 42 5.59 10.53 -10.05
N GLU A 43 5.15 11.26 -9.02
CA GLU A 43 5.40 12.69 -8.89
C GLU A 43 6.90 12.99 -8.81
N ILE A 44 7.62 12.22 -8.00
CA ILE A 44 9.08 12.39 -7.85
C ILE A 44 9.76 12.20 -9.18
N LEU A 45 9.41 11.17 -9.93
CA LEU A 45 9.98 10.94 -11.26
C LEU A 45 9.68 12.09 -12.20
N GLY A 46 8.45 12.63 -12.17
CA GLY A 46 8.09 13.79 -12.97
C GLY A 46 8.94 15.02 -12.62
N HIS A 47 9.14 15.28 -11.33
CA HIS A 47 9.97 16.39 -10.87
C HIS A 47 11.43 16.20 -11.28
N GLN A 48 11.94 14.98 -11.20
CA GLN A 48 13.30 14.69 -11.63
C GLN A 48 13.49 14.96 -13.12
N GLN A 49 12.52 14.61 -13.93
CA GLN A 49 12.55 14.90 -15.37
C GLN A 49 12.57 16.40 -15.64
N GLU A 50 11.78 17.17 -14.89
CA GLU A 50 11.78 18.63 -15.00
C GLU A 50 13.13 19.22 -14.60
N ILE A 51 13.71 18.73 -13.51
CA ILE A 51 15.03 19.16 -13.05
C ILE A 51 16.09 18.90 -14.12
N LEU A 52 16.09 17.73 -14.71
CA LEU A 52 17.04 17.37 -15.77
C LEU A 52 16.86 18.27 -16.99
N ALA A 53 15.63 18.55 -17.39
CA ALA A 53 15.35 19.44 -18.51
C ALA A 53 15.87 20.85 -18.21
N ASN A 54 15.62 21.35 -17.01
CA ASN A 54 16.09 22.68 -16.59
C ASN A 54 17.60 22.76 -16.57
N GLN A 55 18.27 21.72 -16.07
CA GLN A 55 19.74 21.66 -16.04
C GLN A 55 20.30 21.69 -17.47
N LYS A 56 19.66 20.99 -18.38
CA LYS A 56 20.09 20.97 -19.77
C LYS A 56 19.97 22.36 -20.40
N GLU A 57 18.88 23.07 -20.12
CA GLU A 57 18.71 24.45 -20.58
C GLU A 57 19.78 25.39 -20.03
N ILE A 58 20.07 25.26 -18.72
CA ILE A 58 21.09 26.06 -18.07
C ILE A 58 22.45 25.81 -18.71
N LEU A 59 22.82 24.55 -18.90
CA LEU A 59 24.08 24.21 -19.54
C LEU A 59 24.21 24.79 -20.95
N THR A 60 23.12 24.71 -21.70
CA THR A 60 23.09 25.28 -23.06
C THR A 60 23.31 26.79 -23.01
N ALA A 61 22.63 27.48 -22.09
CA ALA A 61 22.76 28.92 -21.94
C ALA A 61 24.17 29.32 -21.51
N VAL A 62 24.82 28.57 -20.62
CA VAL A 62 26.15 28.84 -20.14
C VAL A 62 27.19 28.67 -21.25
N LYS A 63 27.00 27.72 -22.15
CA LYS A 63 27.94 27.45 -23.25
C LYS A 63 27.89 28.47 -24.37
N ARG A 64 26.83 29.27 -24.41
CA ARG A 64 26.70 30.34 -25.38
C ARG A 64 27.64 31.49 -25.01
#